data_9f32320ac6ed39cd5ccc4aa26db120c2
#
_entry.id   9f32320ac6ed39cd5ccc4aa26db120c2
#
_cell.length_a   1.000
_cell.length_b   1.000
_cell.length_c   1.000
_cell.angle_alpha   90.00
_cell.angle_beta   90.00
_cell.angle_gamma   90.00
#
_symmetry.space_group_name_H-M   'P 1'
#
loop_
_entity.id
_entity.type
_entity.pdbx_description
1 polymer ?
#
loop_
_entity_poly.entity_id
_entity_poly.type
_entity_poly.pdbx_seq_one_letter_code
_entity_poly.pdbx_strand_id
1 'polypeptide(L)'
;MSPLPLLISLLAGCGTDPVQEDVAAYHDAMTPLLAKNLVLAQGFLDVASKVKKGDTDAPQIAERLVSEITPAADQLRAEAEKIEPVTPKLGEAHALLVRAWGDRAASYHAMSDAWAQNDPAAFDLARKKNLQSKLDEETFFQTVNTIAQPYGLLIDQYP
;
A
#
# COMPACT_ATOMS: atom_id res chain seq x y z
N MET A 1 -29.17 -59.91 -27.02
CA MET A 1 -29.19 -58.88 -25.94
C MET A 1 -27.76 -58.39 -25.78
N SER A 2 -27.44 -57.28 -26.42
CA SER A 2 -26.12 -56.65 -26.34
C SER A 2 -26.12 -55.58 -25.26
N PRO A 3 -25.13 -55.52 -24.36
CA PRO A 3 -25.02 -54.45 -23.39
C PRO A 3 -24.44 -53.20 -24.07
N LEU A 4 -25.14 -52.07 -23.91
CA LEU A 4 -24.65 -50.72 -24.26
C LEU A 4 -23.49 -50.34 -23.30
N PRO A 5 -22.38 -49.79 -23.80
CA PRO A 5 -21.40 -49.18 -22.91
C PRO A 5 -21.85 -47.83 -22.42
N LEU A 6 -21.92 -47.69 -21.10
CA LEU A 6 -22.17 -46.41 -20.42
C LEU A 6 -20.93 -45.50 -20.59
N LEU A 7 -21.04 -44.51 -21.48
CA LEU A 7 -20.06 -43.43 -21.58
C LEU A 7 -20.20 -42.50 -20.36
N ILE A 8 -19.31 -42.72 -19.40
CA ILE A 8 -19.10 -41.76 -18.31
C ILE A 8 -18.32 -40.60 -18.88
N SER A 9 -19.03 -39.51 -19.25
CA SER A 9 -18.41 -38.23 -19.56
C SER A 9 -17.83 -37.64 -18.27
N LEU A 10 -16.51 -37.81 -18.09
CA LEU A 10 -15.74 -37.00 -17.15
C LEU A 10 -15.77 -35.56 -17.62
N LEU A 11 -16.70 -34.79 -17.08
CA LEU A 11 -16.63 -33.34 -17.08
C LEU A 11 -15.40 -32.97 -16.23
N ALA A 12 -14.24 -32.81 -16.89
CA ALA A 12 -13.12 -32.09 -16.33
C ALA A 12 -13.59 -30.68 -16.09
N GLY A 13 -14.05 -30.40 -14.88
CA GLY A 13 -14.30 -29.03 -14.43
C GLY A 13 -12.96 -28.31 -14.49
N CYS A 14 -12.83 -27.33 -15.40
CA CYS A 14 -11.80 -26.29 -15.28
C CYS A 14 -12.13 -25.49 -14.01
N GLY A 15 -11.75 -26.02 -12.86
CA GLY A 15 -11.73 -25.24 -11.62
C GLY A 15 -10.59 -24.23 -11.78
N THR A 16 -10.89 -22.96 -11.75
CA THR A 16 -9.88 -21.90 -11.59
C THR A 16 -9.10 -22.17 -10.31
N ASP A 17 -7.81 -21.91 -10.35
CA ASP A 17 -6.95 -22.03 -9.16
C ASP A 17 -7.44 -21.01 -8.12
N PRO A 18 -7.87 -21.43 -6.92
CA PRO A 18 -8.36 -20.49 -5.89
C PRO A 18 -7.33 -19.43 -5.51
N VAL A 19 -6.04 -19.72 -5.62
CA VAL A 19 -4.98 -18.74 -5.39
C VAL A 19 -4.97 -17.70 -6.51
N GLN A 20 -5.18 -18.12 -7.75
CA GLN A 20 -5.28 -17.19 -8.89
C GLN A 20 -6.46 -16.21 -8.72
N GLU A 21 -7.61 -16.73 -8.31
CA GLU A 21 -8.79 -15.89 -8.07
C GLU A 21 -8.55 -14.86 -6.95
N ASP A 22 -7.94 -15.29 -5.84
CA ASP A 22 -7.63 -14.41 -4.72
C ASP A 22 -6.60 -13.34 -5.11
N VAL A 23 -5.54 -13.71 -5.84
CA VAL A 23 -4.53 -12.77 -6.35
C VAL A 23 -5.14 -11.76 -7.32
N ALA A 24 -6.05 -12.18 -8.20
CA ALA A 24 -6.74 -11.28 -9.11
C ALA A 24 -7.65 -10.29 -8.36
N ALA A 25 -8.45 -10.79 -7.42
CA ALA A 25 -9.32 -9.94 -6.58
C ALA A 25 -8.49 -8.94 -5.74
N TYR A 26 -7.36 -9.40 -5.21
CA TYR A 26 -6.44 -8.54 -4.47
C TYR A 26 -5.82 -7.45 -5.35
N HIS A 27 -5.35 -7.80 -6.56
CA HIS A 27 -4.86 -6.85 -7.54
C HIS A 27 -5.89 -5.74 -7.83
N ASP A 28 -7.13 -6.13 -8.10
CA ASP A 28 -8.21 -5.19 -8.41
C ASP A 28 -8.55 -4.29 -7.21
N ALA A 29 -8.54 -4.84 -6.00
CA ALA A 29 -8.77 -4.07 -4.78
C ALA A 29 -7.61 -3.10 -4.47
N MET A 30 -6.36 -3.48 -4.74
CA MET A 30 -5.18 -2.67 -4.45
C MET A 30 -4.92 -1.57 -5.48
N THR A 31 -5.27 -1.76 -6.75
CA THR A 31 -5.01 -0.80 -7.83
C THR A 31 -5.46 0.63 -7.50
N PRO A 32 -6.71 0.89 -7.04
CA PRO A 32 -7.13 2.25 -6.70
C PRO A 32 -6.40 2.80 -5.46
N LEU A 33 -5.98 1.96 -4.52
CA LEU A 33 -5.23 2.40 -3.35
C LEU A 33 -3.80 2.79 -3.72
N LEU A 34 -3.17 2.05 -4.62
CA LEU A 34 -1.83 2.38 -5.13
C LEU A 34 -1.82 3.71 -5.89
N ALA A 35 -2.87 3.99 -6.67
CA ALA A 35 -3.03 5.29 -7.32
C ALA A 35 -3.15 6.44 -6.29
N LYS A 36 -3.93 6.27 -5.22
CA LYS A 36 -4.01 7.23 -4.11
C LYS A 36 -2.68 7.38 -3.39
N ASN A 37 -1.97 6.27 -3.18
CA ASN A 37 -0.64 6.25 -2.57
C ASN A 37 0.37 7.08 -3.37
N LEU A 38 0.35 6.97 -4.69
CA LEU A 38 1.21 7.77 -5.58
C LEU A 38 0.94 9.26 -5.43
N VAL A 39 -0.33 9.68 -5.41
CA VAL A 39 -0.72 11.09 -5.21
C VAL A 39 -0.24 11.59 -3.85
N LEU A 40 -0.43 10.80 -2.79
CA LEU A 40 0.04 11.12 -1.45
C LEU A 40 1.57 11.28 -1.42
N ALA A 41 2.31 10.35 -2.03
CA ALA A 41 3.77 10.38 -2.08
C ALA A 41 4.28 11.62 -2.83
N GLN A 42 3.66 12.00 -3.95
CA GLN A 42 4.00 13.21 -4.71
C GLN A 42 3.72 14.47 -3.89
N GLY A 43 2.56 14.54 -3.21
CA GLY A 43 2.22 15.65 -2.32
C GLY A 43 3.22 15.83 -1.19
N PHE A 44 3.65 14.74 -0.56
CA PHE A 44 4.68 14.79 0.47
C PHE A 44 6.05 15.21 -0.06
N LEU A 45 6.46 14.72 -1.23
CA LEU A 45 7.74 15.13 -1.86
C LEU A 45 7.77 16.62 -2.20
N ASP A 46 6.64 17.19 -2.62
CA ASP A 46 6.54 18.63 -2.86
C ASP A 46 6.75 19.43 -1.56
N VAL A 47 6.10 19.02 -0.46
CA VAL A 47 6.31 19.62 0.86
C VAL A 47 7.78 19.51 1.30
N ALA A 48 8.35 18.30 1.22
CA ALA A 48 9.74 18.06 1.62
C ALA A 48 10.75 18.87 0.78
N SER A 49 10.47 19.05 -0.52
CA SER A 49 11.29 19.88 -1.42
C SER A 49 11.29 21.35 -1.02
N LYS A 50 10.13 21.89 -0.63
CA LYS A 50 10.01 23.30 -0.15
C LYS A 50 10.78 23.50 1.14
N VAL A 51 10.64 22.59 2.10
CA VAL A 51 11.40 22.63 3.36
C VAL A 51 12.91 22.64 3.07
N LYS A 52 13.38 21.74 2.18
CA LYS A 52 14.81 21.63 1.84
C LYS A 52 15.38 22.89 1.16
N LYS A 53 14.58 23.58 0.37
CA LYS A 53 15.00 24.82 -0.32
C LYS A 53 15.02 26.05 0.60
N GLY A 54 14.58 25.90 1.86
CA GLY A 54 14.43 27.02 2.77
C GLY A 54 13.31 27.98 2.34
N ASP A 55 12.39 27.48 1.54
CA ASP A 55 11.17 28.18 1.15
C ASP A 55 10.26 28.18 2.38
N THR A 56 10.46 29.21 3.20
CA THR A 56 10.00 29.28 4.59
C THR A 56 8.60 29.87 4.72
N ASP A 57 7.71 29.53 3.81
CA ASP A 57 6.29 29.71 4.12
C ASP A 57 5.84 28.59 5.09
N ALA A 58 6.43 28.66 6.29
CA ALA A 58 6.24 27.69 7.36
C ALA A 58 4.74 27.42 7.66
N PRO A 59 3.86 28.43 7.69
CA PRO A 59 2.43 28.22 7.84
C PRO A 59 1.81 27.36 6.75
N GLN A 60 2.14 27.59 5.47
CA GLN A 60 1.59 26.80 4.36
C GLN A 60 2.08 25.35 4.38
N ILE A 61 3.33 25.12 4.77
CA ILE A 61 3.88 23.77 4.92
C ILE A 61 3.14 23.01 6.04
N ALA A 62 2.96 23.67 7.20
CA ALA A 62 2.22 23.11 8.32
C ALA A 62 0.76 22.80 7.93
N GLU A 63 0.10 23.75 7.27
CA GLU A 63 -1.28 23.57 6.81
C GLU A 63 -1.41 22.39 5.87
N ARG A 64 -0.53 22.22 4.90
CA ARG A 64 -0.57 21.06 3.98
C ARG A 64 -0.31 19.74 4.68
N LEU A 65 0.59 19.69 5.64
CA LEU A 65 0.82 18.48 6.43
C LEU A 65 -0.44 18.09 7.21
N VAL A 66 -1.08 19.06 7.86
CA VAL A 66 -2.26 18.84 8.73
C VAL A 66 -3.52 18.55 7.92
N SER A 67 -3.78 19.34 6.85
CA SER A 67 -5.08 19.34 6.16
C SER A 67 -5.14 18.40 4.95
N GLU A 68 -3.99 18.05 4.35
CA GLU A 68 -3.95 17.23 3.13
C GLU A 68 -3.22 15.91 3.35
N ILE A 69 -1.94 15.95 3.78
CA ILE A 69 -1.04 14.80 3.77
C ILE A 69 -1.43 13.78 4.84
N THR A 70 -1.58 14.24 6.08
CA THR A 70 -1.87 13.36 7.23
C THR A 70 -3.24 12.70 7.09
N PRO A 71 -4.35 13.42 6.81
CA PRO A 71 -5.65 12.78 6.60
C PRO A 71 -5.67 11.80 5.43
N ALA A 72 -4.97 12.11 4.33
CA ALA A 72 -4.89 11.20 3.18
C ALA A 72 -4.14 9.90 3.53
N ALA A 73 -3.08 9.97 4.34
CA ALA A 73 -2.35 8.80 4.81
C ALA A 73 -3.20 7.94 5.75
N ASP A 74 -3.94 8.55 6.68
CA ASP A 74 -4.85 7.84 7.59
C ASP A 74 -5.98 7.14 6.81
N GLN A 75 -6.56 7.83 5.83
CA GLN A 75 -7.60 7.26 4.97
C GLN A 75 -7.07 6.09 4.16
N LEU A 76 -5.89 6.23 3.55
CA LEU A 76 -5.27 5.18 2.75
C LEU A 76 -5.02 3.91 3.58
N ARG A 77 -4.48 4.06 4.79
CA ARG A 77 -4.33 2.97 5.75
C ARG A 77 -5.67 2.31 6.08
N ALA A 78 -6.67 3.10 6.45
CA ALA A 78 -7.98 2.60 6.84
C ALA A 78 -8.72 1.88 5.70
N GLU A 79 -8.49 2.27 4.44
CA GLU A 79 -9.01 1.57 3.27
C GLU A 79 -8.27 0.24 3.04
N ALA A 80 -6.94 0.21 3.20
CA ALA A 80 -6.16 -1.02 3.09
C ALA A 80 -6.55 -2.04 4.17
N GLU A 81 -6.78 -1.63 5.40
CA GLU A 81 -7.20 -2.50 6.51
C GLU A 81 -8.52 -3.28 6.24
N LYS A 82 -9.31 -2.87 5.23
CA LYS A 82 -10.55 -3.56 4.83
C LYS A 82 -10.35 -4.67 3.82
N ILE A 83 -9.15 -4.79 3.28
CA ILE A 83 -8.81 -5.83 2.30
C ILE A 83 -8.34 -7.06 3.07
N GLU A 84 -9.02 -8.19 2.87
CA GLU A 84 -8.75 -9.45 3.56
C GLU A 84 -8.42 -10.54 2.54
N PRO A 85 -7.14 -10.69 2.13
CA PRO A 85 -6.75 -11.77 1.24
C PRO A 85 -6.96 -13.14 1.90
N VAL A 86 -7.44 -14.11 1.12
CA VAL A 86 -7.73 -15.47 1.61
C VAL A 86 -6.45 -16.33 1.63
N THR A 87 -5.57 -16.12 0.67
CA THR A 87 -4.29 -16.84 0.57
C THR A 87 -3.35 -16.41 1.72
N PRO A 88 -2.88 -17.32 2.58
CA PRO A 88 -2.11 -16.95 3.77
C PRO A 88 -0.88 -16.10 3.47
N LYS A 89 -0.08 -16.47 2.46
CA LYS A 89 1.11 -15.68 2.07
C LYS A 89 0.76 -14.27 1.56
N LEU A 90 -0.37 -14.13 0.88
CA LEU A 90 -0.85 -12.82 0.42
C LEU A 90 -1.32 -12.00 1.62
N GLY A 91 -1.99 -12.62 2.60
CA GLY A 91 -2.38 -11.99 3.85
C GLY A 91 -1.17 -11.51 4.67
N GLU A 92 -0.11 -12.31 4.76
CA GLU A 92 1.14 -11.91 5.42
C GLU A 92 1.80 -10.70 4.74
N ALA A 93 1.88 -10.71 3.41
CA ALA A 93 2.40 -9.58 2.64
C ALA A 93 1.52 -8.34 2.82
N HIS A 94 0.20 -8.50 2.76
CA HIS A 94 -0.74 -7.40 2.98
C HIS A 94 -0.62 -6.78 4.38
N ALA A 95 -0.48 -7.60 5.42
CA ALA A 95 -0.26 -7.12 6.78
C ALA A 95 1.02 -6.28 6.93
N LEU A 96 2.08 -6.62 6.17
CA LEU A 96 3.30 -5.80 6.11
C LEU A 96 3.00 -4.42 5.51
N LEU A 97 2.23 -4.35 4.41
CA LEU A 97 1.85 -3.08 3.79
C LEU A 97 1.00 -2.21 4.71
N VAL A 98 -0.03 -2.79 5.35
CA VAL A 98 -0.90 -2.07 6.31
C VAL A 98 -0.07 -1.47 7.44
N ARG A 99 0.90 -2.24 7.98
CA ARG A 99 1.82 -1.74 9.00
C ARG A 99 2.70 -0.60 8.45
N ALA A 100 3.31 -0.78 7.27
CA ALA A 100 4.15 0.25 6.65
C ALA A 100 3.38 1.55 6.42
N TRP A 101 2.14 1.47 5.94
CA TRP A 101 1.29 2.65 5.75
C TRP A 101 0.84 3.28 7.08
N GLY A 102 0.64 2.46 8.13
CA GLY A 102 0.39 2.93 9.48
C GLY A 102 1.58 3.70 10.06
N ASP A 103 2.79 3.17 9.93
CA ASP A 103 4.02 3.81 10.39
C ASP A 103 4.30 5.11 9.62
N ARG A 104 3.98 5.14 8.33
CA ARG A 104 4.05 6.35 7.51
C ARG A 104 3.06 7.42 7.98
N ALA A 105 1.79 7.06 8.19
CA ALA A 105 0.79 7.97 8.72
C ALA A 105 1.20 8.55 10.08
N ALA A 106 1.64 7.70 11.01
CA ALA A 106 2.17 8.12 12.31
C ALA A 106 3.38 9.06 12.17
N SER A 107 4.24 8.83 11.16
CA SER A 107 5.38 9.69 10.88
C SER A 107 4.94 11.07 10.38
N TYR A 108 3.88 11.15 9.56
CA TYR A 108 3.34 12.43 9.10
C TYR A 108 2.71 13.22 10.24
N HIS A 109 1.97 12.58 11.14
CA HIS A 109 1.49 13.21 12.38
C HIS A 109 2.65 13.78 13.20
N ALA A 110 3.68 12.96 13.45
CA ALA A 110 4.84 13.39 14.23
C ALA A 110 5.62 14.54 13.56
N MET A 111 5.73 14.56 12.22
CA MET A 111 6.35 15.67 11.49
C MET A 111 5.51 16.94 11.60
N SER A 112 4.19 16.84 11.53
CA SER A 112 3.27 17.96 11.70
C SER A 112 3.39 18.57 13.10
N ASP A 113 3.38 17.74 14.14
CA ASP A 113 3.51 18.18 15.53
C ASP A 113 4.88 18.83 15.80
N ALA A 114 5.96 18.22 15.32
CA ALA A 114 7.31 18.76 15.43
C ALA A 114 7.44 20.13 14.74
N TRP A 115 6.81 20.28 13.57
CA TRP A 115 6.78 21.55 12.85
C TRP A 115 6.02 22.64 13.64
N ALA A 116 4.85 22.29 14.16
CA ALA A 116 4.04 23.23 14.97
C ALA A 116 4.77 23.67 16.24
N GLN A 117 5.63 22.80 16.81
CA GLN A 117 6.42 23.08 18.00
C GLN A 117 7.79 23.71 17.69
N ASN A 118 8.12 23.92 16.42
CA ASN A 118 9.43 24.38 15.95
C ASN A 118 10.58 23.49 16.48
N ASP A 119 10.38 22.17 16.47
CA ASP A 119 11.35 21.16 16.91
C ASP A 119 11.96 20.42 15.70
N PRO A 120 13.11 20.90 15.19
CA PRO A 120 13.76 20.27 14.04
C PRO A 120 14.32 18.87 14.33
N ALA A 121 14.66 18.58 15.59
CA ALA A 121 15.17 17.26 15.96
C ALA A 121 14.07 16.20 15.94
N ALA A 122 12.89 16.52 16.48
CA ALA A 122 11.71 15.65 16.40
C ALA A 122 11.25 15.46 14.94
N PHE A 123 11.28 16.53 14.13
CA PHE A 123 10.96 16.44 12.71
C PHE A 123 11.90 15.46 11.97
N ASP A 124 13.20 15.56 12.21
CA ASP A 124 14.19 14.68 11.57
C ASP A 124 14.05 13.21 12.01
N LEU A 125 13.69 12.99 13.27
CA LEU A 125 13.38 11.66 13.78
C LEU A 125 12.15 11.05 13.10
N ALA A 126 11.08 11.82 12.96
CA ALA A 126 9.86 11.40 12.28
C ALA A 126 10.12 11.12 10.79
N ARG A 127 10.94 11.96 10.13
CA ARG A 127 11.37 11.73 8.75
C ARG A 127 12.15 10.42 8.57
N LYS A 128 13.01 10.06 9.52
CA LYS A 128 13.74 8.79 9.50
C LYS A 128 12.79 7.58 9.63
N LYS A 129 11.76 7.67 10.47
CA LYS A 129 10.73 6.64 10.56
C LYS A 129 9.94 6.48 9.26
N ASN A 130 9.60 7.59 8.59
CA ASN A 130 8.98 7.54 7.28
C ASN A 130 9.86 6.86 6.21
N LEU A 131 11.17 7.02 6.27
CA LEU A 131 12.08 6.28 5.38
C LEU A 131 12.07 4.77 5.65
N GLN A 132 11.96 4.36 6.92
CA GLN A 132 11.85 2.94 7.26
C GLN A 132 10.55 2.34 6.73
N SER A 133 9.42 3.05 6.84
CA SER A 133 8.15 2.57 6.29
C SER A 133 8.19 2.35 4.77
N LYS A 134 8.99 3.13 4.04
CA LYS A 134 9.22 2.91 2.60
C LYS A 134 9.97 1.61 2.30
N LEU A 135 10.95 1.25 3.11
CA LEU A 135 11.68 -0.02 2.95
C LEU A 135 10.75 -1.22 3.20
N ASP A 136 9.87 -1.10 4.17
CA ASP A 136 8.86 -2.13 4.44
C ASP A 136 7.84 -2.23 3.30
N GLU A 137 7.44 -1.11 2.70
CA GLU A 137 6.60 -1.07 1.50
C GLU A 137 7.30 -1.70 0.28
N GLU A 138 8.60 -1.43 0.05
CA GLU A 138 9.39 -2.09 -0.99
C GLU A 138 9.45 -3.61 -0.80
N THR A 139 9.62 -4.06 0.45
CA THR A 139 9.59 -5.48 0.81
C THR A 139 8.22 -6.12 0.51
N PHE A 140 7.13 -5.40 0.77
CA PHE A 140 5.79 -5.82 0.37
C PHE A 140 5.71 -6.02 -1.15
N PHE A 141 6.12 -5.04 -1.97
CA PHE A 141 6.04 -5.16 -3.44
C PHE A 141 6.85 -6.35 -3.97
N GLN A 142 8.04 -6.58 -3.45
CA GLN A 142 8.85 -7.74 -3.81
C GLN A 142 8.14 -9.05 -3.47
N THR A 143 7.55 -9.13 -2.27
CA THR A 143 6.87 -10.34 -1.79
C THR A 143 5.60 -10.62 -2.59
N VAL A 144 4.72 -9.61 -2.74
CA VAL A 144 3.44 -9.78 -3.42
C VAL A 144 3.63 -10.10 -4.90
N ASN A 145 4.62 -9.49 -5.56
CA ASN A 145 4.91 -9.79 -6.97
C ASN A 145 5.49 -11.19 -7.18
N THR A 146 6.22 -11.74 -6.20
CA THR A 146 6.63 -13.13 -6.23
C THR A 146 5.42 -14.08 -6.21
N ILE A 147 4.33 -13.70 -5.54
CA ILE A 147 3.08 -14.46 -5.47
C ILE A 147 2.25 -14.26 -6.74
N ALA A 148 2.19 -13.05 -7.29
CA ALA A 148 1.31 -12.67 -8.41
C ALA A 148 1.88 -13.05 -9.79
N GLN A 149 3.21 -13.03 -9.94
CA GLN A 149 3.90 -13.28 -11.21
C GLN A 149 3.53 -14.60 -11.89
N PRO A 150 3.37 -15.75 -11.21
CA PRO A 150 2.95 -17.01 -11.85
C PRO A 150 1.59 -16.92 -12.55
N TYR A 151 0.76 -15.94 -12.16
CA TYR A 151 -0.57 -15.71 -12.73
C TYR A 151 -0.60 -14.58 -13.77
N GLY A 152 0.57 -14.06 -14.15
CA GLY A 152 0.69 -12.98 -15.14
C GLY A 152 0.23 -11.61 -14.62
N LEU A 153 0.11 -11.45 -13.30
CA LEU A 153 -0.26 -10.20 -12.65
C LEU A 153 0.97 -9.53 -12.04
N LEU A 154 0.94 -8.21 -12.03
CA LEU A 154 1.93 -7.36 -11.40
C LEU A 154 1.21 -6.33 -10.53
N ILE A 155 1.58 -6.25 -9.27
CA ILE A 155 1.12 -5.19 -8.37
C ILE A 155 2.19 -4.12 -8.38
N ASP A 156 1.96 -3.07 -9.16
CA ASP A 156 2.94 -2.03 -9.39
C ASP A 156 2.83 -0.92 -8.34
N GLN A 157 3.98 -0.45 -7.90
CA GLN A 157 4.08 0.72 -7.03
C GLN A 157 3.61 2.00 -7.75
N TYR A 158 3.70 2.00 -9.08
CA TYR A 158 3.36 3.12 -9.95
C TYR A 158 2.48 2.62 -11.11
N PRO A 159 1.16 2.42 -10.88
CA PRO A 159 0.25 1.97 -11.91
C PRO A 159 0.07 3.00 -13.03
#